data_2766328e66fa2bee2e801658de396aa2
#
_entry.id   2766328e66fa2bee2e801658de396aa2
#
_cell.length_a   1.000
_cell.length_b   1.000
_cell.length_c   1.000
_cell.angle_alpha   90.00
_cell.angle_beta   90.00
_cell.angle_gamma   90.00
#
_symmetry.space_group_name_H-M   'P 1'
#
loop_
_entity.id
_entity.type
_entity.pdbx_description
1 polymer ?
#
loop_
_entity_poly.entity_id
_entity_poly.type
_entity_poly.pdbx_seq_one_letter_code
_entity_poly.pdbx_strand_id
1 'polypeptide(L)'
;MLFRSPDVHLVDRGDHALVEKTYRRRPLPVRMAGRLLVKWETFVYLKLKGLPGIPSVVPSDDPYTLTTTFMVGHNLKTRERIPDNTYFENLERLITTVHGRGVIHLDMRNRRNYGMDDEGKPYLVDFASSIYLPWKGSLWKLLCGIDHMGYLKVKARLNPGLLTHDDRQRCSRGETLSRLWLPPRLLRFIRDLFARFTR
;
A
#
# COMPACT_ATOMS: atom_id res chain seq x y z
N MET A 1 -5.83 19.22 12.95
CA MET A 1 -4.57 18.68 12.37
C MET A 1 -3.95 17.65 13.32
N LEU A 2 -4.70 16.62 13.72
CA LEU A 2 -4.36 15.79 14.90
C LEU A 2 -4.07 14.31 14.64
N PHE A 3 -4.34 13.78 13.47
CA PHE A 3 -3.80 12.49 13.05
C PHE A 3 -2.60 12.72 12.15
N ARG A 4 -1.46 13.01 12.75
CA ARG A 4 -0.21 13.00 12.03
C ARG A 4 0.11 11.56 11.64
N SER A 5 0.47 11.37 10.38
CA SER A 5 1.05 10.13 9.86
C SER A 5 2.20 9.67 10.78
N PRO A 6 2.54 8.39 10.80
CA PRO A 6 3.74 7.92 11.51
C PRO A 6 4.96 8.71 11.04
N ASP A 7 5.98 8.80 11.88
CA ASP A 7 7.30 9.22 11.45
C ASP A 7 7.92 8.04 10.70
N VAL A 8 8.52 8.29 9.55
CA VAL A 8 9.19 7.27 8.73
C VAL A 8 10.65 7.64 8.62
N HIS A 9 11.52 6.74 9.04
CA HIS A 9 12.96 6.91 9.04
C HIS A 9 13.63 5.79 8.26
N LEU A 10 14.63 6.14 7.47
CA LEU A 10 15.59 5.18 6.94
C LEU A 10 16.67 5.00 8.02
N VAL A 11 16.92 3.76 8.42
CA VAL A 11 17.92 3.40 9.43
C VAL A 11 18.93 2.46 8.76
N ASP A 12 20.18 2.88 8.78
CA ASP A 12 21.29 2.05 8.34
C ASP A 12 21.77 1.20 9.52
N ARG A 13 21.79 -0.12 9.35
CA ARG A 13 22.36 -1.07 10.32
C ARG A 13 23.51 -1.87 9.71
N GLY A 14 24.42 -1.18 9.04
CA GLY A 14 25.61 -1.79 8.43
C GLY A 14 25.27 -2.53 7.14
N ASP A 15 25.03 -3.83 7.20
CA ASP A 15 24.80 -4.64 5.99
C ASP A 15 23.41 -4.46 5.35
N HIS A 16 22.46 -3.83 6.06
CA HIS A 16 21.07 -3.68 5.60
C HIS A 16 20.45 -2.34 5.95
N ALA A 17 19.94 -1.64 4.94
CA ALA A 17 19.07 -0.50 5.15
C ALA A 17 17.67 -0.97 5.56
N LEU A 18 17.09 -0.32 6.58
CA LEU A 18 15.78 -0.63 7.13
C LEU A 18 14.88 0.62 7.08
N VAL A 19 13.58 0.40 7.01
CA VAL A 19 12.57 1.45 7.16
C VAL A 19 11.86 1.27 8.49
N GLU A 20 11.91 2.28 9.33
CA GLU A 20 11.16 2.35 10.58
C GLU A 20 9.99 3.32 10.44
N LYS A 21 8.78 2.82 10.71
CA LYS A 21 7.53 3.55 10.73
C LYS A 21 7.01 3.59 12.16
N THR A 22 7.13 4.75 12.84
CA THR A 22 6.89 4.84 14.28
C THR A 22 5.82 5.86 14.67
N TYR A 23 5.03 5.50 15.69
CA TYR A 23 4.05 6.38 16.37
C TYR A 23 4.53 6.80 17.78
N ARG A 24 5.75 6.45 18.18
CA ARG A 24 6.24 6.60 19.56
C ARG A 24 6.17 8.05 20.08
N ARG A 25 6.46 9.03 19.19
CA ARG A 25 6.47 10.46 19.54
C ARG A 25 5.11 11.12 19.40
N ARG A 26 4.02 10.36 19.22
CA ARG A 26 2.68 10.89 19.05
C ARG A 26 1.96 11.03 20.40
N PRO A 27 0.96 11.93 20.50
CA PRO A 27 0.08 12.01 21.68
C PRO A 27 -0.55 10.66 22.00
N LEU A 28 -0.86 10.41 23.28
CA LEU A 28 -1.29 9.10 23.78
C LEU A 28 -2.43 8.46 22.95
N PRO A 29 -3.52 9.17 22.59
CA PRO A 29 -4.60 8.54 21.80
C PRO A 29 -4.11 8.07 20.41
N VAL A 30 -3.30 8.90 19.75
CA VAL A 30 -2.73 8.56 18.43
C VAL A 30 -1.73 7.42 18.53
N ARG A 31 -0.94 7.37 19.60
CA ARG A 31 0.02 6.30 19.87
C ARG A 31 -0.69 4.97 20.11
N MET A 32 -1.79 4.96 20.85
CA MET A 32 -2.58 3.74 21.07
C MET A 32 -3.21 3.22 19.78
N ALA A 33 -3.80 4.10 18.97
CA ALA A 33 -4.28 3.74 17.64
C ALA A 33 -3.14 3.26 16.73
N GLY A 34 -1.98 3.92 16.78
CA GLY A 34 -0.78 3.56 16.04
C GLY A 34 -0.28 2.16 16.39
N ARG A 35 -0.35 1.75 17.66
CA ARG A 35 -0.02 0.38 18.09
C ARG A 35 -0.88 -0.67 17.39
N LEU A 36 -2.18 -0.41 17.24
CA LEU A 36 -3.07 -1.33 16.53
C LEU A 36 -2.75 -1.38 15.04
N LEU A 37 -2.45 -0.23 14.42
CA LEU A 37 -2.03 -0.16 13.03
C LEU A 37 -0.70 -0.89 12.79
N VAL A 38 0.29 -0.73 13.67
CA VAL A 38 1.56 -1.46 13.60
C VAL A 38 1.33 -2.95 13.67
N LYS A 39 0.53 -3.42 14.64
CA LYS A 39 0.19 -4.86 14.75
C LYS A 39 -0.49 -5.38 13.50
N TRP A 40 -1.45 -4.62 12.97
CA TRP A 40 -2.18 -4.98 11.76
C TRP A 40 -1.25 -5.07 10.54
N GLU A 41 -0.46 -4.03 10.30
CA GLU A 41 0.44 -3.98 9.16
C GLU A 41 1.53 -5.06 9.26
N THR A 42 2.07 -5.30 10.46
CA THR A 42 2.98 -6.44 10.74
C THR A 42 2.34 -7.78 10.39
N PHE A 43 1.10 -8.00 10.84
CA PHE A 43 0.36 -9.23 10.52
C PHE A 43 0.23 -9.41 9.00
N VAL A 44 -0.11 -8.35 8.26
CA VAL A 44 -0.24 -8.39 6.80
C VAL A 44 1.09 -8.73 6.12
N TYR A 45 2.17 -8.06 6.50
CA TYR A 45 3.51 -8.38 5.96
C TYR A 45 3.92 -9.84 6.24
N LEU A 46 3.58 -10.36 7.43
CA LEU A 46 3.85 -11.78 7.75
C LEU A 46 3.06 -12.74 6.85
N LYS A 47 1.83 -12.39 6.42
CA LYS A 47 1.08 -13.17 5.42
C LYS A 47 1.73 -13.13 4.03
N LEU A 48 2.46 -12.07 3.74
CA LEU A 48 3.16 -11.86 2.47
C LEU A 48 4.64 -12.28 2.51
N LYS A 49 5.11 -12.80 3.64
CA LYS A 49 6.52 -13.19 3.83
C LYS A 49 7.04 -14.07 2.69
N GLY A 50 8.22 -13.73 2.21
CA GLY A 50 8.93 -14.47 1.14
C GLY A 50 8.46 -14.15 -0.28
N LEU A 51 7.52 -13.21 -0.48
CA LEU A 51 7.17 -12.76 -1.81
C LEU A 51 8.22 -11.74 -2.31
N PRO A 52 8.85 -11.99 -3.48
CA PRO A 52 9.69 -10.99 -4.13
C PRO A 52 8.90 -9.70 -4.38
N GLY A 53 9.54 -8.54 -4.17
CA GLY A 53 8.89 -7.23 -4.32
C GLY A 53 8.03 -6.81 -3.12
N ILE A 54 8.05 -7.54 -2.01
CA ILE A 54 7.41 -7.15 -0.75
C ILE A 54 8.50 -7.07 0.36
N PRO A 55 8.57 -5.96 1.11
CA PRO A 55 9.47 -5.84 2.25
C PRO A 55 9.26 -6.94 3.29
N SER A 56 10.32 -7.37 3.92
CA SER A 56 10.26 -8.29 5.06
C SER A 56 10.20 -7.53 6.37
N VAL A 57 9.38 -8.01 7.31
CA VAL A 57 9.36 -7.47 8.67
C VAL A 57 10.62 -7.90 9.41
N VAL A 58 11.25 -6.93 10.06
CA VAL A 58 12.33 -7.15 11.01
C VAL A 58 11.75 -7.04 12.41
N PRO A 59 12.01 -8.02 13.31
CA PRO A 59 11.52 -7.97 14.68
C PRO A 59 11.93 -6.68 15.39
N SER A 60 11.00 -6.09 16.13
CA SER A 60 11.23 -4.92 16.97
C SER A 60 10.51 -5.11 18.30
N ASP A 61 11.17 -4.78 19.40
CA ASP A 61 10.59 -4.82 20.75
C ASP A 61 9.67 -3.61 21.02
N ASP A 62 9.71 -2.58 20.17
CA ASP A 62 8.86 -1.41 20.30
C ASP A 62 7.48 -1.65 19.67
N PRO A 63 6.40 -1.73 20.49
CA PRO A 63 5.05 -2.01 19.99
C PRO A 63 4.44 -0.86 19.15
N TYR A 64 5.12 0.28 19.07
CA TYR A 64 4.70 1.46 18.31
C TYR A 64 5.46 1.65 17.02
N THR A 65 6.39 0.74 16.71
CA THR A 65 7.28 0.83 15.55
C THR A 65 7.20 -0.43 14.72
N LEU A 66 6.92 -0.26 13.43
CA LEU A 66 7.08 -1.30 12.41
C LEU A 66 8.43 -1.08 11.73
N THR A 67 9.26 -2.11 11.73
CA THR A 67 10.54 -2.14 11.02
C THR A 67 10.46 -3.13 9.86
N THR A 68 10.84 -2.67 8.66
CA THR A 68 10.87 -3.51 7.46
C THR A 68 12.21 -3.33 6.73
N THR A 69 12.55 -4.28 5.88
CA THR A 69 13.68 -4.11 4.96
C THR A 69 13.41 -2.96 4.00
N PHE A 70 14.45 -2.20 3.69
CA PHE A 70 14.38 -1.17 2.66
C PHE A 70 14.38 -1.82 1.27
N MET A 71 13.50 -1.33 0.39
CA MET A 71 13.48 -1.74 -1.02
C MET A 71 14.32 -0.76 -1.81
N VAL A 72 15.47 -1.23 -2.30
CA VAL A 72 16.36 -0.42 -3.15
C VAL A 72 15.66 -0.10 -4.47
N GLY A 73 15.88 1.09 -4.99
CA GLY A 73 15.30 1.55 -6.24
C GLY A 73 14.52 2.86 -6.12
N HIS A 74 13.63 3.09 -7.08
CA HIS A 74 12.92 4.36 -7.25
C HIS A 74 11.43 4.23 -6.99
N ASN A 75 10.89 5.20 -6.24
CA ASN A 75 9.44 5.30 -6.05
C ASN A 75 8.77 5.90 -7.31
N LEU A 76 7.65 5.34 -7.77
CA LEU A 76 6.96 5.81 -8.98
C LEU A 76 6.39 7.23 -8.89
N LYS A 77 6.41 7.85 -7.72
CA LYS A 77 6.03 9.26 -7.58
C LYS A 77 7.07 10.19 -8.19
N THR A 78 8.35 9.89 -8.07
CA THR A 78 9.46 10.75 -8.53
C THR A 78 9.56 10.82 -10.04
N ARG A 79 9.05 9.81 -10.78
CA ARG A 79 9.11 9.69 -12.24
C ARG A 79 10.54 9.72 -12.81
N GLU A 80 11.51 9.31 -12.06
CA GLU A 80 12.90 9.24 -12.52
C GLU A 80 13.07 8.28 -13.70
N ARG A 81 12.26 7.22 -13.70
CA ARG A 81 12.18 6.25 -14.79
C ARG A 81 10.71 5.98 -15.15
N ILE A 82 10.39 5.96 -16.45
CA ILE A 82 9.05 5.62 -16.94
C ILE A 82 8.96 4.09 -17.04
N PRO A 83 8.03 3.43 -16.32
CA PRO A 83 7.86 1.99 -16.40
C PRO A 83 7.43 1.54 -17.81
N ASP A 84 8.01 0.46 -18.27
CA ASP A 84 7.67 -0.20 -19.53
C ASP A 84 6.55 -1.24 -19.36
N ASN A 85 6.23 -1.96 -20.45
CA ASN A 85 5.20 -2.99 -20.41
C ASN A 85 5.57 -4.16 -19.50
N THR A 86 6.83 -4.58 -19.51
CA THR A 86 7.35 -5.67 -18.67
C THR A 86 7.18 -5.38 -17.18
N TYR A 87 7.48 -4.13 -16.79
CA TYR A 87 7.23 -3.68 -15.42
C TYR A 87 5.75 -3.83 -15.02
N PHE A 88 4.82 -3.36 -15.87
CA PHE A 88 3.39 -3.42 -15.56
C PHE A 88 2.85 -4.86 -15.53
N GLU A 89 3.33 -5.74 -16.39
CA GLU A 89 2.99 -7.16 -16.35
C GLU A 89 3.47 -7.83 -15.05
N ASN A 90 4.71 -7.56 -14.65
CA ASN A 90 5.27 -8.08 -13.41
C ASN A 90 4.55 -7.51 -12.18
N LEU A 91 4.17 -6.23 -12.21
CA LEU A 91 3.39 -5.61 -11.15
C LEU A 91 1.99 -6.25 -11.03
N GLU A 92 1.32 -6.53 -12.14
CA GLU A 92 0.02 -7.19 -12.13
C GLU A 92 0.11 -8.61 -11.57
N ARG A 93 1.18 -9.35 -11.92
CA ARG A 93 1.47 -10.67 -11.32
C ARG A 93 1.71 -10.57 -9.81
N LEU A 94 2.47 -9.56 -9.37
CA LEU A 94 2.73 -9.32 -7.94
C LEU A 94 1.41 -9.03 -7.20
N ILE A 95 0.55 -8.14 -7.72
CA ILE A 95 -0.76 -7.82 -7.16
C ILE A 95 -1.64 -9.09 -7.07
N THR A 96 -1.68 -9.87 -8.14
CA THR A 96 -2.43 -11.14 -8.20
C THR A 96 -1.93 -12.13 -7.14
N THR A 97 -0.61 -12.20 -6.93
CA THR A 97 -0.01 -13.06 -5.91
C THR A 97 -0.34 -12.59 -4.51
N VAL A 98 -0.32 -11.28 -4.25
CA VAL A 98 -0.75 -10.68 -2.99
C VAL A 98 -2.22 -11.01 -2.70
N HIS A 99 -3.10 -10.85 -3.69
CA HIS A 99 -4.50 -11.25 -3.59
C HIS A 99 -4.65 -12.76 -3.34
N GLY A 100 -3.83 -13.60 -3.99
CA GLY A 100 -3.78 -15.04 -3.78
C GLY A 100 -3.47 -15.44 -2.33
N ARG A 101 -2.69 -14.62 -1.60
CA ARG A 101 -2.41 -14.77 -0.16
C ARG A 101 -3.55 -14.22 0.73
N GLY A 102 -4.66 -13.77 0.17
CA GLY A 102 -5.82 -13.22 0.87
C GLY A 102 -5.63 -11.75 1.31
N VAL A 103 -4.60 -11.07 0.87
CA VAL A 103 -4.36 -9.66 1.17
C VAL A 103 -4.86 -8.78 0.04
N ILE A 104 -5.60 -7.72 0.36
CA ILE A 104 -6.10 -6.72 -0.57
C ILE A 104 -5.60 -5.37 -0.08
N HIS A 105 -4.90 -4.62 -0.92
CA HIS A 105 -4.13 -3.44 -0.50
C HIS A 105 -4.99 -2.20 -0.20
N LEU A 106 -6.03 -1.97 -1.00
CA LEU A 106 -7.01 -0.88 -0.95
C LEU A 106 -6.47 0.56 -1.13
N ASP A 107 -5.17 0.76 -1.27
CA ASP A 107 -4.56 2.06 -1.61
C ASP A 107 -3.66 2.00 -2.85
N MET A 108 -4.06 1.18 -3.84
CA MET A 108 -3.36 1.02 -5.12
C MET A 108 -3.42 2.26 -6.03
N ARG A 109 -4.10 3.36 -5.63
CA ARG A 109 -4.10 4.64 -6.37
C ARG A 109 -2.91 5.51 -6.03
N ASN A 110 -2.28 5.25 -4.91
CA ASN A 110 -1.17 6.02 -4.41
C ASN A 110 0.13 5.54 -5.02
N ARG A 111 0.71 6.34 -5.92
CA ARG A 111 1.98 6.01 -6.58
C ARG A 111 3.17 5.88 -5.63
N ARG A 112 3.03 6.34 -4.38
CA ARG A 112 4.07 6.16 -3.35
C ARG A 112 4.16 4.72 -2.86
N ASN A 113 3.10 3.93 -3.07
CA ASN A 113 3.03 2.54 -2.63
C ASN A 113 3.67 1.58 -3.65
N TYR A 114 4.16 2.12 -4.79
CA TYR A 114 4.84 1.40 -5.83
C TYR A 114 6.27 1.87 -5.98
N GLY A 115 7.15 0.94 -6.25
CA GLY A 115 8.50 1.24 -6.66
C GLY A 115 8.99 0.31 -7.76
N MET A 116 10.14 0.66 -8.28
CA MET A 116 10.89 -0.12 -9.26
C MET A 116 12.32 -0.22 -8.76
N ASP A 117 12.83 -1.45 -8.65
CA ASP A 117 14.21 -1.68 -8.27
C ASP A 117 15.16 -1.35 -9.43
N ASP A 118 16.45 -1.46 -9.19
CA ASP A 118 17.49 -1.14 -10.19
C ASP A 118 17.45 -2.09 -11.39
N GLU A 119 16.90 -3.30 -11.21
CA GLU A 119 16.67 -4.28 -12.29
C GLU A 119 15.37 -4.04 -13.06
N GLY A 120 14.59 -3.02 -12.67
CA GLY A 120 13.30 -2.71 -13.28
C GLY A 120 12.13 -3.56 -12.77
N LYS A 121 12.32 -4.33 -11.69
CA LYS A 121 11.26 -5.16 -11.09
C LYS A 121 10.38 -4.33 -10.15
N PRO A 122 9.08 -4.60 -10.09
CA PRO A 122 8.17 -3.88 -9.21
C PRO A 122 8.29 -4.34 -7.75
N TYR A 123 8.07 -3.39 -6.84
CA TYR A 123 7.81 -3.68 -5.43
C TYR A 123 6.61 -2.89 -4.91
N LEU A 124 5.97 -3.40 -3.84
CA LEU A 124 4.83 -2.77 -3.15
C LEU A 124 5.17 -2.54 -1.69
N VAL A 125 4.75 -1.38 -1.18
CA VAL A 125 4.94 -0.97 0.22
C VAL A 125 3.66 -0.36 0.79
N ASP A 126 3.62 -0.15 2.12
CA ASP A 126 2.55 0.54 2.87
C ASP A 126 1.20 -0.20 2.84
N PHE A 127 1.15 -1.33 3.55
CA PHE A 127 -0.06 -2.14 3.71
C PHE A 127 -0.97 -1.69 4.87
N ALA A 128 -0.81 -0.46 5.38
CA ALA A 128 -1.62 0.04 6.50
C ALA A 128 -3.13 0.08 6.20
N SER A 129 -3.51 0.29 4.94
CA SER A 129 -4.91 0.33 4.48
C SER A 129 -5.46 -1.02 4.04
N SER A 130 -4.67 -2.08 4.08
CA SER A 130 -5.03 -3.38 3.55
C SER A 130 -6.08 -4.12 4.38
N ILE A 131 -6.73 -5.08 3.75
CA ILE A 131 -7.64 -6.03 4.40
C ILE A 131 -7.12 -7.45 4.14
N TYR A 132 -7.19 -8.29 5.17
CA TYR A 132 -6.95 -9.72 5.03
C TYR A 132 -8.28 -10.47 4.92
N LEU A 133 -8.53 -11.08 3.77
CA LEU A 133 -9.73 -11.84 3.48
C LEU A 133 -9.33 -13.16 2.79
N PRO A 134 -9.16 -14.25 3.54
CA PRO A 134 -8.71 -15.53 2.97
C PRO A 134 -9.78 -16.25 2.14
N TRP A 135 -11.06 -15.87 2.28
CA TRP A 135 -12.17 -16.48 1.55
C TRP A 135 -12.41 -15.80 0.20
N LYS A 136 -12.34 -16.56 -0.88
CA LYS A 136 -12.46 -16.06 -2.26
C LYS A 136 -13.93 -15.95 -2.71
N GLY A 137 -14.77 -15.24 -1.96
CA GLY A 137 -16.19 -14.99 -2.29
C GLY A 137 -16.41 -13.72 -3.13
N SER A 138 -17.67 -13.30 -3.25
CA SER A 138 -18.07 -12.12 -4.02
C SER A 138 -17.44 -10.83 -3.49
N LEU A 139 -17.38 -10.68 -2.16
CA LEU A 139 -16.72 -9.52 -1.52
C LEU A 139 -15.23 -9.47 -1.86
N TRP A 140 -14.54 -10.61 -1.82
CA TRP A 140 -13.12 -10.69 -2.20
C TRP A 140 -12.91 -10.22 -3.65
N LYS A 141 -13.74 -10.72 -4.61
CA LYS A 141 -13.67 -10.32 -6.02
C LYS A 141 -13.90 -8.82 -6.19
N LEU A 142 -14.87 -8.25 -5.48
CA LEU A 142 -15.16 -6.82 -5.51
C LEU A 142 -13.96 -5.99 -5.03
N LEU A 143 -13.37 -6.36 -3.90
CA LEU A 143 -12.24 -5.65 -3.31
C LEU A 143 -10.98 -5.76 -4.17
N CYS A 144 -10.69 -6.95 -4.73
CA CYS A 144 -9.61 -7.12 -5.71
C CYS A 144 -9.83 -6.25 -6.95
N GLY A 145 -11.07 -6.10 -7.41
CA GLY A 145 -11.43 -5.20 -8.50
C GLY A 145 -11.08 -3.74 -8.21
N ILE A 146 -11.18 -3.30 -6.94
CA ILE A 146 -10.79 -1.94 -6.53
C ILE A 146 -9.27 -1.74 -6.64
N ASP A 147 -8.48 -2.71 -6.18
CA ASP A 147 -7.04 -2.67 -6.33
C ASP A 147 -6.64 -2.64 -7.80
N HIS A 148 -7.23 -3.50 -8.61
CA HIS A 148 -6.98 -3.54 -10.06
C HIS A 148 -7.31 -2.20 -10.73
N MET A 149 -8.43 -1.57 -10.36
CA MET A 149 -8.76 -0.22 -10.83
C MET A 149 -7.76 0.84 -10.36
N GLY A 150 -7.22 0.70 -9.15
CA GLY A 150 -6.13 1.55 -8.64
C GLY A 150 -4.88 1.41 -9.51
N TYR A 151 -4.46 0.18 -9.78
CA TYR A 151 -3.35 -0.18 -10.67
C TYR A 151 -3.53 0.41 -12.08
N LEU A 152 -4.69 0.19 -12.73
CA LEU A 152 -4.96 0.73 -14.07
C LEU A 152 -4.85 2.26 -14.12
N LYS A 153 -5.32 2.96 -13.08
CA LYS A 153 -5.17 4.43 -12.98
C LYS A 153 -3.72 4.87 -12.85
N VAL A 154 -2.90 4.10 -12.17
CA VAL A 154 -1.45 4.37 -12.09
C VAL A 154 -0.79 4.11 -13.45
N LYS A 155 -1.09 2.98 -14.11
CA LYS A 155 -0.62 2.65 -15.47
C LYS A 155 -0.99 3.76 -16.47
N ALA A 156 -2.27 4.18 -16.48
CA ALA A 156 -2.77 5.25 -17.33
C ALA A 156 -2.04 6.59 -17.13
N ARG A 157 -1.65 6.90 -15.90
CA ARG A 157 -0.97 8.16 -15.57
C ARG A 157 0.52 8.16 -15.93
N LEU A 158 1.17 7.00 -15.82
CA LEU A 158 2.60 6.87 -16.05
C LEU A 158 2.92 6.58 -17.51
N ASN A 159 2.17 5.70 -18.15
CA ASN A 159 2.35 5.30 -19.54
C ASN A 159 1.00 5.00 -20.21
N PRO A 160 0.25 6.04 -20.65
CA PRO A 160 -1.08 5.88 -21.23
C PRO A 160 -1.07 5.08 -22.55
N GLY A 161 0.06 5.01 -23.25
CA GLY A 161 0.22 4.24 -24.48
C GLY A 161 0.14 2.72 -24.27
N LEU A 162 0.39 2.24 -23.05
CA LEU A 162 0.33 0.82 -22.71
C LEU A 162 -1.07 0.34 -22.30
N LEU A 163 -2.08 1.22 -22.27
CA LEU A 163 -3.45 0.81 -21.98
C LEU A 163 -4.08 0.10 -23.17
N THR A 164 -4.55 -1.12 -22.95
CA THR A 164 -5.38 -1.85 -23.93
C THR A 164 -6.75 -1.20 -24.06
N HIS A 165 -7.52 -1.58 -25.09
CA HIS A 165 -8.90 -1.13 -25.23
C HIS A 165 -9.76 -1.56 -24.03
N ASP A 166 -9.58 -2.78 -23.55
CA ASP A 166 -10.27 -3.31 -22.36
C ASP A 166 -9.89 -2.55 -21.09
N ASP A 167 -8.61 -2.22 -20.89
CA ASP A 167 -8.15 -1.37 -19.77
C ASP A 167 -8.86 -0.02 -19.77
N ARG A 168 -8.98 0.62 -20.93
CA ARG A 168 -9.67 1.92 -21.08
C ARG A 168 -11.14 1.81 -20.74
N GLN A 169 -11.81 0.75 -21.22
CA GLN A 169 -13.21 0.50 -20.93
C GLN A 169 -13.45 0.20 -19.44
N ARG A 170 -12.57 -0.57 -18.79
CA ARG A 170 -12.61 -0.80 -17.34
C ARG A 170 -12.38 0.48 -16.55
N CYS A 171 -11.43 1.32 -16.95
CA CYS A 171 -11.20 2.61 -16.33
C CYS A 171 -12.45 3.50 -16.37
N SER A 172 -13.13 3.61 -17.52
CA SER A 172 -14.35 4.42 -17.67
C SER A 172 -15.51 3.92 -16.82
N ARG A 173 -15.75 2.59 -16.79
CA ARG A 173 -16.77 1.96 -15.91
C ARG A 173 -16.43 2.11 -14.43
N GLY A 174 -15.16 1.98 -14.07
CA GLY A 174 -14.71 2.08 -12.69
C GLY A 174 -14.71 3.49 -12.13
N GLU A 175 -14.75 4.54 -12.95
CA GLU A 175 -14.92 5.91 -12.47
C GLU A 175 -16.27 6.12 -11.82
N THR A 176 -17.32 5.51 -12.34
CA THR A 176 -18.66 5.56 -11.78
C THR A 176 -18.72 4.87 -10.40
N LEU A 177 -18.16 3.65 -10.28
CA LEU A 177 -18.08 2.92 -9.01
C LEU A 177 -17.14 3.59 -8.00
N SER A 178 -16.07 4.25 -8.45
CA SER A 178 -15.11 4.89 -7.57
C SER A 178 -15.61 6.17 -6.91
N ARG A 179 -16.65 6.80 -7.46
CA ARG A 179 -17.35 7.92 -6.81
C ARG A 179 -18.17 7.47 -5.61
N LEU A 180 -18.62 6.20 -5.61
CA LEU A 180 -19.35 5.57 -4.51
C LEU A 180 -18.44 4.91 -3.46
N TRP A 181 -17.13 4.84 -3.72
CA TRP A 181 -16.19 4.15 -2.84
C TRP A 181 -15.92 4.93 -1.55
N LEU A 182 -16.50 4.42 -0.48
CA LEU A 182 -16.52 5.00 0.86
C LEU A 182 -15.23 4.87 1.72
N PRO A 183 -14.34 3.85 1.61
CA PRO A 183 -13.28 3.65 2.59
C PRO A 183 -12.32 4.83 2.83
N PRO A 184 -11.74 5.50 1.83
CA PRO A 184 -10.90 6.66 2.10
C PRO A 184 -11.68 7.87 2.62
N ARG A 185 -13.00 7.94 2.32
CA ARG A 185 -13.91 8.95 2.87
C ARG A 185 -14.36 8.57 4.28
N LEU A 186 -14.62 7.27 4.52
CA LEU A 186 -14.99 6.75 5.84
C LEU A 186 -13.80 6.83 6.80
N LEU A 187 -12.60 6.47 6.38
CA LEU A 187 -11.39 6.65 7.18
C LEU A 187 -11.10 8.13 7.47
N ARG A 188 -11.32 9.02 6.49
CA ARG A 188 -11.26 10.47 6.72
C ARG A 188 -12.37 10.95 7.66
N PHE A 189 -13.61 10.49 7.48
CA PHE A 189 -14.72 10.82 8.34
C PHE A 189 -14.51 10.33 9.78
N ILE A 190 -14.08 9.09 9.97
CA ILE A 190 -13.70 8.52 11.27
C ILE A 190 -12.57 9.35 11.88
N ARG A 191 -11.53 9.65 11.12
CA ARG A 191 -10.44 10.53 11.53
C ARG A 191 -10.94 11.90 11.97
N ASP A 192 -11.82 12.52 11.18
CA ASP A 192 -12.33 13.88 11.44
C ASP A 192 -13.35 13.86 12.60
N LEU A 193 -14.07 12.74 12.81
CA LEU A 193 -14.93 12.52 13.97
C LEU A 193 -14.11 12.44 15.26
N PHE A 194 -13.04 11.60 15.26
CA PHE A 194 -12.12 11.55 16.40
C PHE A 194 -11.42 12.89 16.68
N ALA A 195 -11.12 13.67 15.64
CA ALA A 195 -10.56 15.01 15.80
C ALA A 195 -11.53 16.02 16.45
N ARG A 196 -12.84 15.77 16.40
CA ARG A 196 -13.87 16.60 17.08
C ARG A 196 -14.05 16.24 18.56
N PHE A 197 -13.82 14.99 18.94
CA PHE A 197 -13.93 14.52 20.33
C PHE A 197 -12.67 14.78 21.16
N THR A 198 -11.57 15.28 20.56
CA THR A 198 -10.30 15.59 21.23
C THR A 198 -10.02 17.11 21.29
N ARG A 199 -11.03 17.91 21.09
CA ARG A 199 -11.08 19.33 21.48
C ARG A 199 -11.86 19.42 22.79
#